data_cb14f696b125c1909aae0454aaf098dc
#
_entry.id   cb14f696b125c1909aae0454aaf098dc
#
_cell.length_a   1.000
_cell.length_b   1.000
_cell.length_c   1.000
_cell.angle_alpha   90.00
_cell.angle_beta   90.00
_cell.angle_gamma   90.00
#
_symmetry.space_group_name_H-M   'P 1'
#
loop_
_entity.id
_entity.type
_entity.pdbx_description
1 polymer ?
#
loop_
_entity_poly.entity_id
_entity_poly.type
_entity_poly.pdbx_seq_one_letter_code
_entity_poly.pdbx_strand_id
1 'polypeptide(L)'
;DSTVDGKNYGLPFDNGATIMAIRKDMVEAAGLTVDDFKDTTWSDFIEKAKKVVEKNNVPMLTSSGGSEIVIEMLQSAGASPMVDGKVDLVGNEALKKSIETYKQLIDEKVMVDYTDWDQYIASMNKGTAAGVIQGCWIMSSIQAAEEQSGNWAIVDMPKLDGIEGATNYANCGG
;
A
#
# COMPACT_ATOMS: atom_id res chain seq x y z
N ASP A 1 -14.86 10.88 -9.96
CA ASP A 1 -15.34 12.04 -10.71
C ASP A 1 -16.88 12.03 -10.72
N SER A 2 -17.47 13.13 -10.24
CA SER A 2 -18.92 13.23 -10.05
C SER A 2 -19.65 13.80 -11.28
N THR A 3 -18.98 13.90 -12.42
CA THR A 3 -19.51 14.48 -13.64
C THR A 3 -19.82 13.41 -14.67
N VAL A 4 -21.09 13.33 -15.11
CA VAL A 4 -21.55 12.44 -16.18
C VAL A 4 -22.29 13.29 -17.22
N ASP A 5 -21.94 13.16 -18.50
CA ASP A 5 -22.53 13.93 -19.62
C ASP A 5 -22.58 15.44 -19.38
N GLY A 6 -21.51 16.00 -18.77
CA GLY A 6 -21.38 17.43 -18.46
C GLY A 6 -22.26 17.92 -17.29
N LYS A 7 -22.91 17.02 -16.56
CA LYS A 7 -23.72 17.34 -15.37
C LYS A 7 -23.03 16.84 -14.12
N ASN A 8 -22.93 17.71 -13.12
CA ASN A 8 -22.42 17.38 -11.81
C ASN A 8 -23.49 16.71 -10.95
N TYR A 9 -23.21 15.52 -10.42
CA TYR A 9 -24.08 14.74 -9.55
C TYR A 9 -23.61 14.68 -8.09
N GLY A 10 -22.42 15.20 -7.81
CA GLY A 10 -21.85 15.26 -6.48
C GLY A 10 -20.74 16.30 -6.36
N LEU A 11 -20.39 16.64 -5.16
CA LEU A 11 -19.22 17.48 -4.86
C LEU A 11 -18.11 16.57 -4.30
N PRO A 12 -16.88 16.71 -4.78
CA PRO A 12 -15.75 15.98 -4.17
C PRO A 12 -15.57 16.49 -2.73
N PHE A 13 -15.44 15.57 -1.78
CA PHE A 13 -15.24 15.87 -0.36
C PHE A 13 -13.77 15.77 0.05
N ASP A 14 -13.10 14.68 -0.37
CA ASP A 14 -11.69 14.45 -0.10
C ASP A 14 -10.97 13.78 -1.26
N ASN A 15 -9.68 13.53 -1.08
CA ASN A 15 -8.84 12.78 -2.02
C ASN A 15 -7.93 11.85 -1.20
N GLY A 16 -8.14 10.55 -1.31
CA GLY A 16 -7.41 9.53 -0.59
C GLY A 16 -6.04 9.25 -1.20
N ALA A 17 -5.11 10.20 -1.14
CA ALA A 17 -3.74 9.95 -1.56
C ALA A 17 -3.19 8.70 -0.86
N THR A 18 -2.66 7.74 -1.64
CA THR A 18 -2.05 6.53 -1.08
C THR A 18 -0.76 6.87 -0.34
N ILE A 19 -0.66 6.38 0.87
CA ILE A 19 0.54 6.50 1.71
C ILE A 19 1.00 5.11 2.16
N MET A 20 2.27 4.98 2.48
CA MET A 20 2.78 3.86 3.27
C MET A 20 3.12 4.38 4.67
N ALA A 21 2.37 3.91 5.67
CA ALA A 21 2.67 4.18 7.07
C ALA A 21 3.46 3.01 7.66
N ILE A 22 4.61 3.27 8.29
CA ILE A 22 5.51 2.25 8.84
C ILE A 22 5.91 2.56 10.28
N ARG A 23 6.12 1.51 11.08
CA ARG A 23 6.61 1.59 12.46
C ARG A 23 8.11 1.84 12.47
N LYS A 24 8.51 3.06 12.84
CA LYS A 24 9.92 3.46 12.94
C LYS A 24 10.72 2.57 13.87
N ASP A 25 10.19 2.29 15.05
CA ASP A 25 10.83 1.45 16.06
C ASP A 25 11.11 0.03 15.56
N MET A 26 10.19 -0.56 14.77
CA MET A 26 10.38 -1.88 14.17
C MET A 26 11.39 -1.87 13.02
N VAL A 27 11.40 -0.80 12.24
CA VAL A 27 12.37 -0.57 11.15
C VAL A 27 13.78 -0.39 11.74
N GLU A 28 13.92 0.46 12.75
CA GLU A 28 15.18 0.72 13.44
C GLU A 28 15.73 -0.53 14.15
N ALA A 29 14.84 -1.34 14.77
CA ALA A 29 15.23 -2.62 15.36
C ALA A 29 15.83 -3.59 14.33
N ALA A 30 15.46 -3.49 13.07
CA ALA A 30 16.01 -4.29 11.96
C ALA A 30 17.32 -3.70 11.38
N GLY A 31 17.82 -2.60 11.96
CA GLY A 31 19.03 -1.91 11.50
C GLY A 31 18.82 -1.07 10.23
N LEU A 32 17.59 -0.68 9.96
CA LEU A 32 17.18 0.16 8.83
C LEU A 32 16.71 1.53 9.34
N THR A 33 16.51 2.45 8.42
CA THR A 33 15.95 3.78 8.68
C THR A 33 14.66 3.98 7.87
N VAL A 34 13.87 4.96 8.23
CA VAL A 34 12.68 5.36 7.45
C VAL A 34 13.05 5.75 6.02
N ASP A 35 14.22 6.39 5.84
CA ASP A 35 14.69 6.83 4.53
C ASP A 35 15.02 5.66 3.58
N ASP A 36 15.33 4.49 4.11
CA ASP A 36 15.54 3.28 3.30
C ASP A 36 14.27 2.84 2.56
N PHE A 37 13.10 3.30 2.97
CA PHE A 37 11.81 2.95 2.37
C PHE A 37 11.24 4.03 1.44
N LYS A 38 11.95 5.12 1.22
CA LYS A 38 11.55 6.20 0.28
C LYS A 38 11.99 5.87 -1.14
N ASP A 39 11.19 6.26 -2.12
CA ASP A 39 11.47 6.13 -3.56
C ASP A 39 11.86 4.71 -4.00
N THR A 40 11.40 3.67 -3.29
CA THR A 40 11.73 2.28 -3.57
C THR A 40 10.95 1.71 -4.75
N THR A 41 11.49 0.66 -5.35
CA THR A 41 10.70 -0.30 -6.14
C THR A 41 10.14 -1.39 -5.23
N TRP A 42 9.17 -2.18 -5.73
CA TRP A 42 8.62 -3.28 -4.94
C TRP A 42 9.67 -4.35 -4.60
N SER A 43 10.58 -4.67 -5.52
CA SER A 43 11.64 -5.64 -5.24
C SER A 43 12.60 -5.14 -4.16
N ASP A 44 13.02 -3.86 -4.23
CA ASP A 44 13.88 -3.26 -3.21
C ASP A 44 13.16 -3.17 -1.84
N PHE A 45 11.88 -2.80 -1.84
CA PHE A 45 11.05 -2.80 -0.65
C PHE A 45 10.97 -4.20 -0.01
N ILE A 46 10.68 -5.25 -0.79
CA ILE A 46 10.55 -6.62 -0.28
C ILE A 46 11.85 -7.09 0.38
N GLU A 47 13.02 -6.82 -0.21
CA GLU A 47 14.31 -7.18 0.38
C GLU A 47 14.56 -6.50 1.74
N LYS A 48 14.17 -5.24 1.88
CA LYS A 48 14.25 -4.51 3.15
C LYS A 48 13.19 -5.00 4.15
N ALA A 49 11.97 -5.19 3.68
CA ALA A 49 10.84 -5.67 4.47
C ALA A 49 11.12 -7.03 5.14
N LYS A 50 11.78 -7.96 4.44
CA LYS A 50 12.22 -9.25 5.00
C LYS A 50 13.06 -9.10 6.26
N LYS A 51 13.95 -8.12 6.32
CA LYS A 51 14.77 -7.84 7.51
C LYS A 51 13.91 -7.39 8.69
N VAL A 52 12.87 -6.57 8.41
CA VAL A 52 11.91 -6.14 9.43
C VAL A 52 11.08 -7.32 9.94
N VAL A 53 10.60 -8.18 9.02
CA VAL A 53 9.86 -9.40 9.35
C VAL A 53 10.71 -10.35 10.20
N GLU A 54 11.93 -10.63 9.79
CA GLU A 54 12.85 -11.53 10.51
C GLU A 54 13.15 -11.01 11.93
N LYS A 55 13.39 -9.71 12.05
CA LYS A 55 13.74 -9.10 13.33
C LYS A 55 12.59 -9.04 14.31
N ASN A 56 11.39 -8.70 13.84
CA ASN A 56 10.24 -8.40 14.70
C ASN A 56 9.25 -9.58 14.78
N ASN A 57 9.39 -10.59 13.92
CA ASN A 57 8.48 -11.74 13.80
C ASN A 57 7.01 -11.34 13.55
N VAL A 58 6.82 -10.25 12.79
CA VAL A 58 5.52 -9.77 12.30
C VAL A 58 5.63 -9.41 10.82
N PRO A 59 4.57 -9.50 10.01
CA PRO A 59 4.60 -9.03 8.62
C PRO A 59 4.92 -7.54 8.54
N MET A 60 5.61 -7.14 7.47
CA MET A 60 5.90 -5.73 7.21
C MET A 60 4.64 -4.95 6.87
N LEU A 61 3.71 -5.54 6.13
CA LEU A 61 2.47 -4.90 5.72
C LEU A 61 1.24 -5.70 6.17
N THR A 62 0.16 -4.96 6.40
CA THR A 62 -1.21 -5.47 6.53
C THR A 62 -2.08 -4.89 5.43
N SER A 63 -3.07 -5.65 4.95
CA SER A 63 -4.02 -5.25 3.93
C SER A 63 -5.44 -5.68 4.29
N SER A 64 -6.44 -4.97 3.79
CA SER A 64 -7.87 -5.26 3.94
C SER A 64 -8.47 -5.98 2.73
N GLY A 65 -7.63 -6.46 1.83
CA GLY A 65 -8.01 -7.18 0.61
C GLY A 65 -7.08 -6.87 -0.55
N GLY A 66 -6.59 -7.92 -1.21
CA GLY A 66 -5.56 -7.81 -2.25
C GLY A 66 -5.95 -7.03 -3.49
N SER A 67 -7.24 -6.86 -3.77
CA SER A 67 -7.69 -6.07 -4.93
C SER A 67 -7.32 -4.60 -4.83
N GLU A 68 -7.32 -4.03 -3.64
CA GLU A 68 -7.05 -2.61 -3.41
C GLU A 68 -5.59 -2.27 -3.74
N ILE A 69 -4.65 -2.99 -3.15
CA ILE A 69 -3.22 -2.76 -3.40
C ILE A 69 -2.82 -3.05 -4.85
N VAL A 70 -3.47 -4.01 -5.53
CA VAL A 70 -3.24 -4.28 -6.95
C VAL A 70 -3.70 -3.10 -7.81
N ILE A 71 -4.84 -2.48 -7.48
CA ILE A 71 -5.33 -1.27 -8.16
C ILE A 71 -4.39 -0.08 -7.93
N GLU A 72 -3.89 0.10 -6.71
CA GLU A 72 -2.93 1.15 -6.38
C GLU A 72 -1.62 0.98 -7.16
N MET A 73 -1.12 -0.25 -7.28
CA MET A 73 0.04 -0.56 -8.13
C MET A 73 -0.22 -0.22 -9.60
N LEU A 74 -1.40 -0.55 -10.14
CA LEU A 74 -1.78 -0.21 -11.52
C LEU A 74 -1.82 1.31 -11.73
N GLN A 75 -2.44 2.04 -10.81
CA GLN A 75 -2.52 3.51 -10.88
C GLN A 75 -1.13 4.13 -10.83
N SER A 76 -0.25 3.63 -9.95
CA SER A 76 1.14 4.10 -9.84
C SER A 76 1.93 3.90 -11.14
N ALA A 77 1.53 2.91 -11.94
CA ALA A 77 2.09 2.63 -13.26
C ALA A 77 1.39 3.39 -14.40
N GLY A 78 0.41 4.25 -14.10
CA GLY A 78 -0.40 4.92 -15.12
C GLY A 78 -1.28 3.97 -15.93
N ALA A 79 -1.53 2.75 -15.43
CA ALA A 79 -2.28 1.70 -16.12
C ALA A 79 -3.69 1.53 -15.51
N SER A 80 -4.56 0.89 -16.29
CA SER A 80 -5.94 0.61 -15.90
C SER A 80 -6.35 -0.79 -16.38
N PRO A 81 -7.22 -1.51 -15.67
CA PRO A 81 -7.84 -2.73 -16.19
C PRO A 81 -8.92 -2.43 -17.26
N MET A 82 -9.16 -1.14 -17.52
CA MET A 82 -10.14 -0.66 -18.52
C MET A 82 -9.47 0.33 -19.46
N VAL A 83 -9.59 0.10 -20.75
CA VAL A 83 -9.13 1.00 -21.82
C VAL A 83 -10.31 1.28 -22.76
N ASP A 84 -10.60 2.54 -23.03
CA ASP A 84 -11.71 3.00 -23.88
C ASP A 84 -13.06 2.34 -23.53
N GLY A 85 -13.34 2.19 -22.23
CA GLY A 85 -14.58 1.58 -21.73
C GLY A 85 -14.66 0.06 -21.88
N LYS A 86 -13.57 -0.60 -22.29
CA LYS A 86 -13.49 -2.06 -22.44
C LYS A 86 -12.50 -2.64 -21.42
N VAL A 87 -12.80 -3.86 -20.98
CA VAL A 87 -11.92 -4.62 -20.11
C VAL A 87 -10.63 -4.99 -20.86
N ASP A 88 -9.47 -4.62 -20.31
CA ASP A 88 -8.14 -4.88 -20.83
C ASP A 88 -7.30 -5.63 -19.77
N LEU A 89 -7.48 -6.95 -19.73
CA LEU A 89 -6.74 -7.81 -18.79
C LEU A 89 -5.64 -8.60 -19.52
N VAL A 90 -5.87 -8.97 -20.76
CA VAL A 90 -4.95 -9.81 -21.54
C VAL A 90 -3.87 -8.94 -22.18
N GLY A 91 -2.61 -9.19 -21.80
CA GLY A 91 -1.49 -8.40 -22.31
C GLY A 91 -1.20 -7.11 -21.52
N ASN A 92 -1.95 -6.85 -20.46
CA ASN A 92 -1.67 -5.74 -19.55
C ASN A 92 -0.50 -6.11 -18.61
N GLU A 93 0.70 -5.73 -19.02
CA GLU A 93 1.94 -6.09 -18.29
C GLU A 93 1.98 -5.47 -16.88
N ALA A 94 1.43 -4.27 -16.69
CA ALA A 94 1.36 -3.64 -15.37
C ALA A 94 0.41 -4.43 -14.45
N LEU A 95 -0.73 -4.90 -14.94
CA LEU A 95 -1.65 -5.75 -14.17
C LEU A 95 -0.99 -7.08 -13.79
N LYS A 96 -0.36 -7.72 -14.76
CA LYS A 96 0.37 -8.97 -14.52
C LYS A 96 1.43 -8.78 -13.44
N LYS A 97 2.25 -7.75 -13.55
CA LYS A 97 3.30 -7.43 -12.59
C LYS A 97 2.72 -7.10 -11.19
N SER A 98 1.61 -6.37 -11.12
CA SER A 98 0.92 -6.08 -9.85
C SER A 98 0.46 -7.34 -9.14
N ILE A 99 -0.15 -8.29 -9.89
CA ILE A 99 -0.61 -9.58 -9.33
C ILE A 99 0.58 -10.44 -8.90
N GLU A 100 1.65 -10.50 -9.68
CA GLU A 100 2.88 -11.23 -9.33
C GLU A 100 3.53 -10.66 -8.07
N THR A 101 3.59 -9.33 -7.95
CA THR A 101 4.12 -8.63 -6.77
C THR A 101 3.25 -8.90 -5.55
N TYR A 102 1.92 -8.79 -5.68
CA TYR A 102 0.99 -9.13 -4.60
C TYR A 102 1.18 -10.58 -4.12
N LYS A 103 1.23 -11.52 -5.08
CA LYS A 103 1.49 -12.93 -4.76
C LYS A 103 2.80 -13.12 -4.02
N GLN A 104 3.87 -12.44 -4.44
CA GLN A 104 5.17 -12.50 -3.78
C GLN A 104 5.11 -11.98 -2.34
N LEU A 105 4.43 -10.86 -2.10
CA LEU A 105 4.25 -10.30 -0.75
C LEU A 105 3.59 -11.30 0.21
N ILE A 106 2.60 -12.06 -0.26
CA ILE A 106 1.91 -13.08 0.54
C ILE A 106 2.77 -14.33 0.72
N ASP A 107 3.33 -14.89 -0.36
CA ASP A 107 4.13 -16.11 -0.32
C ASP A 107 5.37 -15.97 0.57
N GLU A 108 6.00 -14.81 0.55
CA GLU A 108 7.19 -14.49 1.35
C GLU A 108 6.85 -13.94 2.75
N LYS A 109 5.56 -13.91 3.11
CA LYS A 109 5.05 -13.44 4.41
C LYS A 109 5.43 -11.99 4.75
N VAL A 110 5.70 -11.20 3.73
CA VAL A 110 5.95 -9.76 3.87
C VAL A 110 4.65 -9.02 4.16
N MET A 111 3.53 -9.54 3.66
CA MET A 111 2.21 -8.97 3.87
C MET A 111 1.22 -10.03 4.36
N VAL A 112 0.28 -9.60 5.21
CA VAL A 112 -0.90 -10.37 5.63
C VAL A 112 -2.17 -9.67 5.16
N ASP A 113 -3.10 -10.46 4.62
CA ASP A 113 -4.42 -10.02 4.22
C ASP A 113 -5.47 -10.38 5.25
N TYR A 114 -6.32 -9.44 5.60
CA TYR A 114 -7.51 -9.64 6.42
C TYR A 114 -8.78 -9.39 5.60
N THR A 115 -9.77 -10.24 5.77
CA THR A 115 -11.11 -10.04 5.17
C THR A 115 -12.06 -9.34 6.13
N ASP A 116 -11.65 -9.22 7.39
CA ASP A 116 -12.40 -8.57 8.47
C ASP A 116 -11.74 -7.22 8.80
N TRP A 117 -12.54 -6.16 8.76
CA TRP A 117 -12.07 -4.79 8.98
C TRP A 117 -11.50 -4.58 10.39
N ASP A 118 -12.14 -5.15 11.42
CA ASP A 118 -11.70 -4.96 12.80
C ASP A 118 -10.36 -5.66 13.05
N GLN A 119 -10.14 -6.84 12.44
CA GLN A 119 -8.85 -7.53 12.50
C GLN A 119 -7.76 -6.75 11.76
N TYR A 120 -8.08 -6.17 10.61
CA TYR A 120 -7.16 -5.31 9.86
C TYR A 120 -6.71 -4.11 10.71
N ILE A 121 -7.64 -3.34 11.27
CA ILE A 121 -7.32 -2.22 12.16
C ILE A 121 -6.56 -2.69 13.41
N ALA A 122 -6.99 -3.80 14.02
CA ALA A 122 -6.33 -4.36 15.19
C ALA A 122 -4.87 -4.76 14.91
N SER A 123 -4.54 -5.18 13.68
CA SER A 123 -3.18 -5.57 13.35
C SER A 123 -2.19 -4.40 13.47
N MET A 124 -2.60 -3.19 13.13
CA MET A 124 -1.83 -1.97 13.31
C MET A 124 -1.79 -1.55 14.78
N ASN A 125 -2.95 -1.49 15.43
CA ASN A 125 -3.07 -0.97 16.79
C ASN A 125 -2.45 -1.88 17.86
N LYS A 126 -2.37 -3.19 17.61
CA LYS A 126 -1.69 -4.16 18.49
C LYS A 126 -0.23 -4.42 18.10
N GLY A 127 0.24 -3.79 17.02
CA GLY A 127 1.61 -3.96 16.54
C GLY A 127 1.90 -5.37 16.02
N THR A 128 0.89 -6.08 15.51
CA THR A 128 1.06 -7.39 14.85
C THR A 128 1.34 -7.28 13.35
N ALA A 129 1.47 -6.05 12.83
CA ALA A 129 2.04 -5.69 11.55
C ALA A 129 2.89 -4.43 11.70
N ALA A 130 3.96 -4.29 10.92
CA ALA A 130 4.89 -3.17 11.01
C ALA A 130 4.48 -1.97 10.13
N GLY A 131 3.50 -2.12 9.26
CA GLY A 131 3.07 -1.05 8.37
C GLY A 131 1.81 -1.37 7.57
N VAL A 132 1.39 -0.40 6.80
CA VAL A 132 0.20 -0.46 5.94
C VAL A 132 0.39 0.46 4.74
N ILE A 133 -0.12 0.05 3.57
CA ILE A 133 -0.32 0.91 2.41
C ILE A 133 -1.82 1.11 2.27
N GLN A 134 -2.27 2.36 2.26
CA GLN A 134 -3.68 2.72 2.21
C GLN A 134 -3.85 4.22 1.92
N GLY A 135 -5.06 4.65 1.63
CA GLY A 135 -5.39 6.08 1.57
C GLY A 135 -5.06 6.80 2.89
N CYS A 136 -4.71 8.06 2.80
CA CYS A 136 -4.26 8.86 3.95
C CYS A 136 -5.27 8.92 5.11
N TRP A 137 -6.54 8.59 4.86
CA TRP A 137 -7.59 8.47 5.88
C TRP A 137 -7.31 7.40 6.94
N ILE A 138 -6.45 6.40 6.65
CA ILE A 138 -6.07 5.34 7.61
C ILE A 138 -5.36 5.91 8.86
N MET A 139 -4.81 7.12 8.75
CA MET A 139 -4.09 7.76 9.85
C MET A 139 -4.95 7.93 11.11
N SER A 140 -6.26 8.17 10.96
CA SER A 140 -7.16 8.26 12.10
C SER A 140 -7.26 6.95 12.87
N SER A 141 -7.26 5.82 12.16
CA SER A 141 -7.28 4.48 12.77
C SER A 141 -5.96 4.12 13.44
N ILE A 142 -4.83 4.53 12.84
CA ILE A 142 -3.49 4.34 13.43
C ILE A 142 -3.34 5.16 14.73
N GLN A 143 -3.81 6.40 14.73
CA GLN A 143 -3.71 7.30 15.87
C GLN A 143 -4.58 6.88 17.07
N ALA A 144 -5.52 5.95 16.89
CA ALA A 144 -6.33 5.42 17.98
C ALA A 144 -5.49 4.63 19.01
N ALA A 145 -4.32 4.13 18.63
CA ALA A 145 -3.36 3.49 19.52
C ALA A 145 -2.39 4.53 20.13
N GLU A 146 -2.83 5.24 21.17
CA GLU A 146 -2.09 6.34 21.81
C GLU A 146 -0.69 5.92 22.28
N GLU A 147 -0.52 4.68 22.72
CA GLU A 147 0.77 4.10 23.17
C GLU A 147 1.80 3.99 22.02
N GLN A 148 1.37 4.07 20.77
CA GLN A 148 2.23 4.06 19.60
C GLN A 148 2.54 5.48 19.09
N SER A 149 2.10 6.51 19.79
CA SER A 149 2.32 7.90 19.40
C SER A 149 3.81 8.20 19.17
N GLY A 150 4.11 8.81 18.02
CA GLY A 150 5.47 9.12 17.61
C GLY A 150 6.26 7.95 16.98
N ASN A 151 5.71 6.71 16.99
CA ASN A 151 6.39 5.54 16.44
C ASN A 151 6.05 5.28 14.96
N TRP A 152 5.16 6.04 14.37
CA TRP A 152 4.81 5.92 12.96
C TRP A 152 5.49 6.98 12.09
N ALA A 153 5.88 6.59 10.88
CA ALA A 153 6.34 7.48 9.84
C ALA A 153 5.55 7.22 8.56
N ILE A 154 5.40 8.27 7.74
CA ILE A 154 4.75 8.18 6.43
C ILE A 154 5.82 8.31 5.37
N VAL A 155 5.78 7.41 4.41
CA VAL A 155 6.60 7.42 3.19
C VAL A 155 5.69 7.14 1.98
N ASP A 156 6.23 7.31 0.79
CA ASP A 156 5.59 6.95 -0.47
C ASP A 156 5.51 5.42 -0.63
N MET A 157 4.52 4.95 -1.41
CA MET A 157 4.42 3.53 -1.76
C MET A 157 5.51 3.13 -2.76
N PRO A 158 5.94 1.84 -2.78
CA PRO A 158 6.88 1.37 -3.77
C PRO A 158 6.30 1.39 -5.19
N LYS A 159 7.11 1.70 -6.21
CA LYS A 159 6.73 1.65 -7.62
C LYS A 159 7.00 0.27 -8.24
N LEU A 160 6.26 -0.08 -9.30
CA LEU A 160 6.45 -1.34 -10.02
C LEU A 160 7.81 -1.38 -10.75
N ASP A 161 8.51 -2.50 -10.58
CA ASP A 161 9.77 -2.77 -11.26
C ASP A 161 9.57 -2.98 -12.76
N GLY A 162 10.43 -2.36 -13.58
CA GLY A 162 10.48 -2.61 -15.02
C GLY A 162 9.31 -2.06 -15.83
N ILE A 163 8.43 -1.27 -15.21
CA ILE A 163 7.36 -0.56 -15.90
C ILE A 163 7.79 0.88 -16.12
N GLU A 164 7.91 1.27 -17.40
CA GLU A 164 8.28 2.62 -17.79
C GLU A 164 7.22 3.64 -17.32
N GLY A 165 7.67 4.73 -16.72
CA GLY A 165 6.78 5.77 -16.18
C GLY A 165 6.10 5.43 -14.85
N ALA A 166 6.37 4.26 -14.25
CA ALA A 166 5.85 3.92 -12.93
C ALA A 166 6.36 4.92 -11.88
N THR A 167 5.45 5.33 -11.00
CA THR A 167 5.67 6.30 -9.94
C THR A 167 5.46 5.68 -8.56
N ASN A 168 5.82 6.41 -7.50
CA ASN A 168 5.54 6.05 -6.11
C ASN A 168 4.21 6.62 -5.60
N TYR A 169 3.28 6.97 -6.50
CA TYR A 169 2.03 7.66 -6.17
C TYR A 169 0.82 6.91 -6.72
N ALA A 170 -0.21 6.83 -5.90
CA ALA A 170 -1.53 6.31 -6.28
C ALA A 170 -2.62 7.05 -5.49
N ASN A 171 -3.87 6.71 -5.78
CA ASN A 171 -5.04 7.22 -5.08
C ASN A 171 -5.92 6.05 -4.63
N CYS A 172 -6.23 6.02 -3.35
CA CYS A 172 -7.10 5.02 -2.73
C CYS A 172 -8.51 5.58 -2.50
N GLY A 173 -9.10 6.16 -3.54
CA GLY A 173 -10.44 6.71 -3.48
C GLY A 173 -10.54 8.13 -2.92
N GLY A 174 -11.74 8.51 -2.60
CA GLY A 174 -12.14 9.81 -2.08
C GLY A 174 -13.65 9.92 -2.10
#